data_f36f29fa3205a3a52f0e6b28b6bf8333
#
_entry.id   f36f29fa3205a3a52f0e6b28b6bf8333
#
_cell.length_a   1.000
_cell.length_b   1.000
_cell.length_c   1.000
_cell.angle_alpha   90.00
_cell.angle_beta   90.00
_cell.angle_gamma   90.00
#
_symmetry.space_group_name_H-M   'P 1'
#
loop_
_entity.id
_entity.type
_entity.pdbx_description
1 polymer ?
#
loop_
_entity_poly.entity_id
_entity_poly.type
_entity_poly.pdbx_seq_one_letter_code
_entity_poly.pdbx_strand_id
1 'polypeptide(L)'
;VITTPKTPLPWINYLGCEDFFSIKSNTSGGYCFYKDAKLLRLTRYRYNNVPFDDGGHYFYIKDGDTVWNPGWQPVQTELDSYECRHGMGYSIFTGVKNGLKAQVTSFVPMGYTCEVNKLTLTNESDTVKNFSVFSYVEFCLWNAMDDMTNFQRNFSTGEVEVMGSVIIHKTEYRERRRHYAIFGVNTPIDGFDTDRDSFLGAYRGYHNPQVVEDGKSKNSMASGWAPIGSHQITLSLQPGETKTYIYVLGYCENPADQKWESQGVVNKAPAKALMEAFATEAQADAALDHLKEYWSQLLGKFHVESDYTEMNRMVNVWNQYQCMVTFNMSRSASYFESGIGRGMGFRDSCQDLFGFVHLIPEKARQRIIDIASTQMEDGSAYHQYQPLTKRGNSDIGSGFNDDPLWLIAAVAAYIKETGDYSILEESVPFDNKEETAVPLMEHLRRS
;
A
#
# COMPACT_ATOMS: atom_id res chain seq x y z
N VAL A 1 -12.25 -15.87 2.66
CA VAL A 1 -12.36 -16.34 1.27
C VAL A 1 -13.59 -15.72 0.66
N ILE A 2 -13.45 -15.12 -0.53
CA ILE A 2 -14.49 -14.42 -1.27
C ILE A 2 -14.60 -15.13 -2.63
N THR A 3 -15.77 -15.65 -2.94
CA THR A 3 -15.99 -16.49 -4.13
C THR A 3 -16.76 -15.80 -5.24
N THR A 4 -17.04 -14.51 -5.10
CA THR A 4 -17.64 -13.68 -6.13
C THR A 4 -16.98 -12.31 -6.18
N PRO A 5 -16.61 -11.78 -7.36
CA PRO A 5 -16.08 -10.42 -7.45
C PRO A 5 -17.15 -9.35 -7.22
N LYS A 6 -18.42 -9.70 -7.40
CA LYS A 6 -19.58 -8.80 -7.32
C LYS A 6 -20.10 -8.70 -5.89
N THR A 7 -19.25 -8.21 -4.98
CA THR A 7 -19.64 -7.93 -3.60
C THR A 7 -20.45 -6.64 -3.50
N PRO A 8 -21.31 -6.44 -2.49
CA PRO A 8 -22.11 -5.21 -2.34
C PRO A 8 -21.24 -3.95 -2.26
N LEU A 9 -20.09 -4.05 -1.62
CA LEU A 9 -19.01 -3.05 -1.54
C LEU A 9 -17.68 -3.76 -1.74
N PRO A 10 -16.61 -3.10 -2.19
CA PRO A 10 -15.29 -3.69 -2.20
C PRO A 10 -14.89 -4.14 -0.79
N TRP A 11 -14.50 -5.38 -0.65
CA TRP A 11 -13.96 -5.92 0.59
C TRP A 11 -12.44 -5.83 0.56
N ILE A 12 -11.88 -5.19 1.59
CA ILE A 12 -10.53 -4.66 1.56
C ILE A 12 -9.61 -5.40 2.51
N ASN A 13 -8.36 -5.58 2.11
CA ASN A 13 -7.25 -5.92 2.96
C ASN A 13 -6.21 -4.79 2.97
N TYR A 14 -5.61 -4.59 4.13
CA TYR A 14 -4.55 -3.62 4.37
C TYR A 14 -3.24 -4.37 4.53
N LEU A 15 -2.27 -4.09 3.66
CA LEU A 15 -0.97 -4.76 3.61
C LEU A 15 0.11 -3.83 4.13
N GLY A 16 1.04 -4.38 4.90
CA GLY A 16 2.15 -3.63 5.50
C GLY A 16 2.02 -3.45 7.01
N CYS A 17 3.16 -3.45 7.69
CA CYS A 17 3.25 -3.34 9.15
C CYS A 17 4.45 -2.51 9.61
N GLU A 18 5.18 -1.88 8.69
CA GLU A 18 6.31 -0.99 8.96
C GLU A 18 6.09 0.37 8.28
N ASP A 19 6.86 0.68 7.24
CA ASP A 19 6.85 1.99 6.57
C ASP A 19 6.13 1.99 5.22
N PHE A 20 6.02 0.84 4.55
CA PHE A 20 5.36 0.72 3.26
C PHE A 20 4.00 0.03 3.41
N PHE A 21 2.99 0.59 2.77
CA PHE A 21 1.62 0.13 2.89
C PHE A 21 0.94 0.01 1.53
N SER A 22 0.06 -0.98 1.41
CA SER A 22 -0.83 -1.15 0.26
C SER A 22 -2.24 -1.49 0.72
N ILE A 23 -3.23 -0.97 0.03
CA ILE A 23 -4.64 -1.28 0.25
C ILE A 23 -5.11 -2.04 -0.97
N LYS A 24 -5.76 -3.20 -0.75
CA LYS A 24 -6.26 -4.06 -1.83
C LYS A 24 -7.73 -4.39 -1.62
N SER A 25 -8.56 -4.12 -2.63
CA SER A 25 -9.92 -4.65 -2.68
C SER A 25 -9.92 -6.09 -3.17
N ASN A 26 -11.07 -6.76 -3.02
CA ASN A 26 -11.25 -8.12 -3.53
C ASN A 26 -11.10 -8.22 -5.06
N THR A 27 -11.17 -7.11 -5.79
CA THR A 27 -11.00 -7.07 -7.26
C THR A 27 -9.67 -6.45 -7.71
N SER A 28 -8.67 -6.37 -6.82
CA SER A 28 -7.34 -5.76 -7.05
C SER A 28 -7.33 -4.24 -7.19
N GLY A 29 -8.42 -3.56 -6.83
CA GLY A 29 -8.45 -2.10 -6.67
C GLY A 29 -7.58 -1.66 -5.49
N GLY A 30 -7.20 -0.38 -5.45
CA GLY A 30 -6.47 0.19 -4.33
C GLY A 30 -5.22 0.96 -4.72
N TYR A 31 -4.38 1.24 -3.73
CA TYR A 31 -3.18 2.06 -3.90
C TYR A 31 -2.12 1.71 -2.85
N CYS A 32 -0.89 2.15 -3.10
CA CYS A 32 0.21 2.02 -2.16
C CYS A 32 0.91 3.34 -1.86
N PHE A 33 1.57 3.40 -0.72
CA PHE A 33 2.26 4.59 -0.24
C PHE A 33 3.38 4.23 0.75
N TYR A 34 4.32 5.17 0.92
CA TYR A 34 5.39 5.10 1.90
C TYR A 34 5.12 6.10 3.02
N LYS A 35 4.96 5.65 4.25
CA LYS A 35 4.70 6.41 5.48
C LYS A 35 3.43 7.28 5.49
N ASP A 36 3.20 8.06 4.45
CA ASP A 36 2.09 9.03 4.40
C ASP A 36 1.29 8.90 3.09
N ALA A 37 0.01 8.56 3.21
CA ALA A 37 -0.88 8.33 2.08
C ALA A 37 -1.20 9.60 1.27
N LYS A 38 -0.98 10.79 1.82
CA LYS A 38 -1.17 12.07 1.16
C LYS A 38 0.08 12.53 0.42
N LEU A 39 1.25 12.47 1.07
CA LEU A 39 2.48 13.13 0.62
C LEU A 39 3.46 12.19 -0.09
N LEU A 40 3.42 10.89 0.21
CA LEU A 40 4.31 9.88 -0.36
C LEU A 40 3.52 8.72 -0.98
N ARG A 41 2.46 9.05 -1.73
CA ARG A 41 1.65 8.09 -2.48
C ARG A 41 2.37 7.67 -3.75
N LEU A 42 2.51 6.36 -3.97
CA LEU A 42 3.17 5.82 -5.15
C LEU A 42 2.20 5.66 -6.32
N THR A 43 1.02 5.09 -6.05
CA THR A 43 0.04 4.80 -7.10
C THR A 43 -1.20 5.64 -6.94
N ARG A 44 -1.76 6.01 -8.10
CA ARG A 44 -2.97 6.83 -8.19
C ARG A 44 -4.19 6.01 -7.82
N TYR A 45 -5.04 6.59 -7.01
CA TYR A 45 -6.39 6.10 -6.71
C TYR A 45 -7.33 7.28 -6.64
N ARG A 46 -8.50 7.15 -7.23
CA ARG A 46 -9.55 8.17 -7.18
C ARG A 46 -10.73 7.65 -6.41
N TYR A 47 -11.14 8.43 -5.43
CA TYR A 47 -12.37 8.17 -4.69
C TYR A 47 -13.58 8.61 -5.50
N ASN A 48 -14.71 7.98 -5.28
CA ASN A 48 -15.96 8.26 -5.99
C ASN A 48 -15.89 8.05 -7.52
N ASN A 49 -15.10 7.08 -7.95
CA ASN A 49 -15.06 6.69 -9.36
C ASN A 49 -16.36 6.00 -9.80
N VAL A 50 -16.60 6.05 -11.12
CA VAL A 50 -17.64 5.28 -11.80
C VAL A 50 -16.99 4.58 -12.99
N PRO A 51 -17.01 3.23 -13.03
CA PRO A 51 -17.54 2.31 -12.02
C PRO A 51 -16.77 2.36 -10.70
N PHE A 52 -17.43 1.91 -9.63
CA PHE A 52 -16.85 1.86 -8.32
C PHE A 52 -15.70 0.84 -8.26
N ASP A 53 -14.66 1.11 -7.46
CA ASP A 53 -13.45 0.29 -7.36
C ASP A 53 -12.62 0.22 -8.66
N ASP A 54 -12.68 1.28 -9.47
CA ASP A 54 -11.83 1.44 -10.65
C ASP A 54 -10.54 2.17 -10.29
N GLY A 55 -9.41 1.56 -10.64
CA GLY A 55 -8.06 1.99 -10.26
C GLY A 55 -7.40 1.01 -9.28
N GLY A 56 -6.26 0.46 -9.69
CA GLY A 56 -5.55 -0.54 -8.92
C GLY A 56 -4.29 -1.03 -9.63
N HIS A 57 -3.83 -2.20 -9.20
CA HIS A 57 -2.68 -2.88 -9.80
C HIS A 57 -3.21 -4.10 -10.55
N TYR A 58 -3.15 -4.05 -11.88
CA TYR A 58 -3.83 -5.00 -12.74
C TYR A 58 -2.86 -5.86 -13.56
N PHE A 59 -3.30 -7.07 -13.84
CA PHE A 59 -2.73 -7.95 -14.86
C PHE A 59 -3.82 -8.25 -15.88
N TYR A 60 -3.64 -7.78 -17.09
CA TYR A 60 -4.51 -8.14 -18.22
C TYR A 60 -3.94 -9.39 -18.89
N ILE A 61 -4.79 -10.36 -19.14
CA ILE A 61 -4.45 -11.57 -19.86
C ILE A 61 -5.23 -11.55 -21.18
N LYS A 62 -4.50 -11.61 -22.30
CA LYS A 62 -5.08 -11.70 -23.64
C LYS A 62 -4.83 -13.09 -24.22
N ASP A 63 -5.88 -13.91 -24.23
CA ASP A 63 -5.92 -15.27 -24.80
C ASP A 63 -6.82 -15.26 -26.05
N GLY A 64 -6.22 -15.19 -27.25
CA GLY A 64 -6.93 -14.93 -28.48
C GLY A 64 -7.66 -13.59 -28.46
N ASP A 65 -8.97 -13.62 -28.69
CA ASP A 65 -9.82 -12.42 -28.64
C ASP A 65 -10.37 -12.13 -27.23
N THR A 66 -10.10 -13.01 -26.25
CA THR A 66 -10.57 -12.86 -24.87
C THR A 66 -9.55 -12.08 -24.06
N VAL A 67 -9.98 -10.97 -23.46
CA VAL A 67 -9.22 -10.21 -22.47
C VAL A 67 -9.88 -10.35 -21.11
N TRP A 68 -9.11 -10.65 -20.09
CA TRP A 68 -9.61 -10.84 -18.73
C TRP A 68 -8.54 -10.52 -17.67
N ASN A 69 -8.95 -10.43 -16.40
CA ASN A 69 -8.07 -10.16 -15.26
C ASN A 69 -8.29 -11.20 -14.16
N PRO A 70 -7.24 -11.63 -13.43
CA PRO A 70 -7.37 -12.59 -12.31
C PRO A 70 -8.31 -12.11 -11.20
N GLY A 71 -8.33 -10.78 -10.94
CA GLY A 71 -9.21 -10.12 -9.98
C GLY A 71 -10.57 -9.68 -10.56
N TRP A 72 -10.90 -10.03 -11.80
CA TRP A 72 -12.10 -9.65 -12.53
C TRP A 72 -12.10 -8.18 -13.02
N GLN A 73 -11.86 -7.20 -12.16
CA GLN A 73 -11.64 -5.81 -12.57
C GLN A 73 -10.29 -5.65 -13.30
N PRO A 74 -10.16 -4.68 -14.23
CA PRO A 74 -11.16 -3.72 -14.65
C PRO A 74 -11.97 -4.15 -15.87
N VAL A 75 -11.59 -5.23 -16.57
CA VAL A 75 -12.27 -5.67 -17.81
C VAL A 75 -13.65 -6.25 -17.55
N GLN A 76 -13.87 -6.85 -16.39
CA GLN A 76 -15.13 -7.45 -15.95
C GLN A 76 -15.60 -8.63 -16.83
N THR A 77 -14.69 -9.28 -17.54
CA THR A 77 -15.00 -10.52 -18.26
C THR A 77 -15.41 -11.60 -17.26
N GLU A 78 -16.54 -12.28 -17.52
CA GLU A 78 -16.99 -13.37 -16.66
C GLU A 78 -15.96 -14.50 -16.65
N LEU A 79 -15.53 -14.86 -15.46
CA LEU A 79 -14.55 -15.90 -15.21
C LEU A 79 -15.24 -17.26 -15.04
N ASP A 80 -14.59 -18.34 -15.42
CA ASP A 80 -15.06 -19.70 -15.20
C ASP A 80 -14.99 -20.06 -13.72
N SER A 81 -14.01 -19.52 -13.00
CA SER A 81 -13.97 -19.48 -11.54
C SER A 81 -13.22 -18.25 -11.02
N TYR A 82 -13.63 -17.78 -9.84
CA TYR A 82 -13.02 -16.65 -9.15
C TYR A 82 -12.91 -16.95 -7.66
N GLU A 83 -11.75 -16.62 -7.09
CA GLU A 83 -11.53 -16.63 -5.66
C GLU A 83 -10.59 -15.49 -5.25
N CYS A 84 -10.96 -14.78 -4.20
CA CYS A 84 -10.05 -13.89 -3.49
C CYS A 84 -9.89 -14.37 -2.05
N ARG A 85 -8.65 -14.44 -1.57
CA ARG A 85 -8.29 -14.75 -0.18
C ARG A 85 -7.57 -13.58 0.43
N HIS A 86 -8.20 -12.92 1.38
CA HIS A 86 -7.55 -11.94 2.23
C HIS A 86 -6.97 -12.64 3.46
N GLY A 87 -5.65 -12.66 3.56
CA GLY A 87 -4.92 -13.18 4.70
C GLY A 87 -4.33 -12.06 5.56
N MET A 88 -3.62 -12.43 6.61
CA MET A 88 -2.92 -11.50 7.49
C MET A 88 -1.69 -10.94 6.77
N GLY A 89 -1.81 -9.71 6.25
CA GLY A 89 -0.76 -9.01 5.52
C GLY A 89 -0.56 -9.43 4.06
N TYR A 90 -1.43 -10.29 3.50
CA TYR A 90 -1.37 -10.68 2.09
C TYR A 90 -2.76 -10.89 1.49
N SER A 91 -2.86 -10.84 0.16
CA SER A 91 -4.07 -11.16 -0.59
C SER A 91 -3.74 -12.04 -1.79
N ILE A 92 -4.61 -13.01 -2.09
CA ILE A 92 -4.46 -13.91 -3.23
C ILE A 92 -5.70 -13.77 -4.11
N PHE A 93 -5.49 -13.47 -5.37
CA PHE A 93 -6.54 -13.40 -6.39
C PHE A 93 -6.34 -14.56 -7.37
N THR A 94 -7.36 -15.38 -7.54
CA THR A 94 -7.31 -16.52 -8.46
C THR A 94 -8.47 -16.42 -9.43
N GLY A 95 -8.17 -16.31 -10.71
CA GLY A 95 -9.12 -16.35 -11.79
C GLY A 95 -8.81 -17.49 -12.75
N VAL A 96 -9.84 -18.13 -13.29
CA VAL A 96 -9.73 -19.12 -14.36
C VAL A 96 -10.60 -18.67 -15.53
N LYS A 97 -10.04 -18.72 -16.72
CA LYS A 97 -10.77 -18.47 -17.97
C LYS A 97 -10.26 -19.37 -19.09
N ASN A 98 -11.17 -20.07 -19.76
CA ASN A 98 -10.86 -20.95 -20.90
C ASN A 98 -9.73 -21.97 -20.60
N GLY A 99 -9.69 -22.53 -19.38
CA GLY A 99 -8.66 -23.46 -18.94
C GLY A 99 -7.29 -22.84 -18.65
N LEU A 100 -7.17 -21.52 -18.66
CA LEU A 100 -5.98 -20.79 -18.17
C LEU A 100 -6.27 -20.23 -16.79
N LYS A 101 -5.47 -20.64 -15.80
CA LYS A 101 -5.54 -20.15 -14.42
C LYS A 101 -4.44 -19.12 -14.19
N ALA A 102 -4.82 -18.00 -13.59
CA ALA A 102 -3.90 -17.00 -13.13
C ALA A 102 -4.13 -16.71 -11.64
N GLN A 103 -3.05 -16.75 -10.87
CA GLN A 103 -3.07 -16.42 -9.45
C GLN A 103 -2.07 -15.31 -9.15
N VAL A 104 -2.53 -14.27 -8.48
CA VAL A 104 -1.68 -13.15 -8.01
C VAL A 104 -1.66 -13.17 -6.49
N THR A 105 -0.49 -13.37 -5.91
CA THR A 105 -0.26 -13.21 -4.46
C THR A 105 0.41 -11.86 -4.22
N SER A 106 -0.31 -10.95 -3.57
CA SER A 106 0.14 -9.59 -3.25
C SER A 106 0.45 -9.47 -1.76
N PHE A 107 1.63 -8.96 -1.40
CA PHE A 107 2.03 -8.72 -0.02
C PHE A 107 3.09 -7.62 0.08
N VAL A 108 3.25 -7.07 1.27
CA VAL A 108 4.32 -6.13 1.62
C VAL A 108 5.31 -6.87 2.52
N PRO A 109 6.53 -7.19 2.05
CA PRO A 109 7.50 -7.94 2.82
C PRO A 109 8.10 -7.12 3.96
N MET A 110 8.44 -7.76 5.06
CA MET A 110 9.13 -7.16 6.19
C MET A 110 10.53 -6.67 5.80
N GLY A 111 10.91 -5.47 6.27
CA GLY A 111 12.24 -4.89 6.01
C GLY A 111 12.40 -4.29 4.62
N TYR A 112 11.35 -4.23 3.80
CA TYR A 112 11.40 -3.66 2.45
C TYR A 112 10.33 -2.59 2.23
N THR A 113 10.61 -1.68 1.32
CA THR A 113 9.72 -0.57 0.96
C THR A 113 9.02 -0.85 -0.38
N CYS A 114 8.37 -2.00 -0.49
CA CYS A 114 7.70 -2.41 -1.72
C CYS A 114 6.49 -3.32 -1.48
N GLU A 115 5.65 -3.39 -2.49
CA GLU A 115 4.67 -4.44 -2.69
C GLU A 115 5.25 -5.46 -3.67
N VAL A 116 5.17 -6.74 -3.32
CA VAL A 116 5.51 -7.87 -4.19
C VAL A 116 4.22 -8.50 -4.69
N ASN A 117 4.14 -8.70 -6.01
CA ASN A 117 3.06 -9.41 -6.67
C ASN A 117 3.64 -10.63 -7.40
N LYS A 118 3.40 -11.81 -6.84
CA LYS A 118 3.76 -13.09 -7.44
C LYS A 118 2.64 -13.52 -8.35
N LEU A 119 2.86 -13.47 -9.67
CA LEU A 119 1.94 -13.92 -10.70
C LEU A 119 2.29 -15.34 -11.12
N THR A 120 1.39 -16.29 -10.87
CA THR A 120 1.52 -17.69 -11.27
C THR A 120 0.45 -18.02 -12.31
N LEU A 121 0.88 -18.53 -13.47
CA LEU A 121 0.06 -18.86 -14.62
C LEU A 121 0.14 -20.34 -14.90
N THR A 122 -0.99 -21.05 -14.95
CA THR A 122 -1.07 -22.49 -15.16
C THR A 122 -2.03 -22.79 -16.31
N ASN A 123 -1.59 -23.58 -17.27
CA ASN A 123 -2.45 -24.12 -18.31
C ASN A 123 -3.15 -25.39 -17.78
N GLU A 124 -4.42 -25.27 -17.39
CA GLU A 124 -5.26 -26.41 -16.93
C GLU A 124 -6.02 -27.08 -18.08
N SER A 125 -5.83 -26.61 -19.33
CA SER A 125 -6.46 -27.22 -20.50
C SER A 125 -5.60 -28.37 -21.07
N ASP A 126 -6.16 -29.10 -22.04
CA ASP A 126 -5.52 -30.19 -22.76
C ASP A 126 -4.79 -29.73 -24.04
N THR A 127 -4.76 -28.44 -24.32
CA THR A 127 -4.14 -27.84 -25.48
C THR A 127 -3.11 -26.79 -25.10
N VAL A 128 -2.15 -26.52 -26.02
CA VAL A 128 -1.16 -25.45 -25.83
C VAL A 128 -1.86 -24.10 -25.78
N LYS A 129 -1.54 -23.28 -24.79
CA LYS A 129 -2.04 -21.91 -24.64
C LYS A 129 -0.97 -20.91 -25.05
N ASN A 130 -1.33 -20.04 -26.02
CA ASN A 130 -0.52 -18.91 -26.44
C ASN A 130 -1.26 -17.63 -26.08
N PHE A 131 -0.68 -16.80 -25.23
CA PHE A 131 -1.32 -15.60 -24.71
C PHE A 131 -0.30 -14.54 -24.30
N SER A 132 -0.77 -13.33 -24.06
CA SER A 132 0.07 -12.23 -23.56
C SER A 132 -0.45 -11.73 -22.21
N VAL A 133 0.47 -11.33 -21.36
CA VAL A 133 0.18 -10.65 -20.09
C VAL A 133 0.65 -9.22 -20.19
N PHE A 134 -0.20 -8.29 -19.76
CA PHE A 134 0.14 -6.87 -19.60
C PHE A 134 -0.06 -6.48 -18.14
N SER A 135 1.01 -6.12 -17.44
CA SER A 135 0.91 -5.53 -16.12
C SER A 135 0.48 -4.07 -16.22
N TYR A 136 -0.12 -3.52 -15.15
CA TYR A 136 -0.53 -2.12 -15.13
C TYR A 136 -0.52 -1.55 -13.72
N VAL A 137 0.17 -0.42 -13.57
CA VAL A 137 0.06 0.49 -12.42
C VAL A 137 0.04 1.93 -12.93
N GLU A 138 -0.71 2.81 -12.29
CA GLU A 138 -0.67 4.25 -12.59
C GLU A 138 0.03 4.98 -11.44
N PHE A 139 1.12 5.68 -11.74
CA PHE A 139 1.88 6.40 -10.73
C PHE A 139 1.19 7.71 -10.33
N CYS A 140 1.18 7.97 -9.03
CA CYS A 140 0.81 9.25 -8.46
C CYS A 140 1.99 10.24 -8.55
N LEU A 141 1.70 11.53 -8.67
CA LEU A 141 2.72 12.58 -8.58
C LEU A 141 3.08 12.90 -7.12
N TRP A 142 3.12 11.88 -6.27
CA TRP A 142 3.45 11.85 -4.83
C TRP A 142 2.43 12.53 -3.92
N ASN A 143 2.12 13.80 -4.12
CA ASN A 143 1.09 14.47 -3.36
C ASN A 143 -0.28 14.10 -3.94
N ALA A 144 -1.04 13.30 -3.22
CA ALA A 144 -2.31 12.77 -3.68
C ALA A 144 -3.38 13.84 -3.90
N MET A 145 -3.40 14.91 -3.10
CA MET A 145 -4.33 16.04 -3.29
C MET A 145 -3.99 16.81 -4.56
N ASP A 146 -2.73 17.10 -4.73
CA ASP A 146 -2.24 17.82 -5.89
C ASP A 146 -2.41 17.01 -7.17
N ASP A 147 -2.19 15.69 -7.12
CA ASP A 147 -2.39 14.79 -8.25
C ASP A 147 -3.84 14.71 -8.72
N MET A 148 -4.80 14.96 -7.83
CA MET A 148 -6.23 14.99 -8.17
C MET A 148 -6.66 16.25 -8.93
N THR A 149 -5.87 17.33 -8.89
CA THR A 149 -6.23 18.61 -9.51
C THR A 149 -5.44 18.84 -10.80
N ASN A 150 -6.08 19.45 -11.81
CA ASN A 150 -5.38 19.82 -13.04
C ASN A 150 -4.30 20.89 -12.81
N PHE A 151 -4.48 21.74 -11.80
CA PHE A 151 -3.53 22.81 -11.48
C PHE A 151 -2.17 22.25 -11.09
N GLN A 152 -2.14 21.19 -10.32
CA GLN A 152 -0.90 20.57 -9.86
C GLN A 152 -0.07 19.96 -11.00
N ARG A 153 -0.71 19.52 -12.07
CA ARG A 153 -0.02 19.04 -13.26
C ARG A 153 0.93 20.06 -13.88
N ASN A 154 0.72 21.34 -13.61
CA ASN A 154 1.60 22.41 -14.05
C ASN A 154 2.84 22.58 -13.17
N PHE A 155 2.88 22.00 -11.97
CA PHE A 155 3.93 22.18 -10.99
C PHE A 155 4.69 20.90 -10.62
N SER A 156 4.18 19.75 -10.98
CA SER A 156 4.82 18.45 -10.76
C SER A 156 4.86 17.70 -12.08
N THR A 157 6.05 17.56 -12.64
CA THR A 157 6.28 16.85 -13.89
C THR A 157 6.78 15.45 -13.58
N GLY A 158 6.04 14.44 -14.00
CA GLY A 158 6.49 13.05 -13.95
C GLY A 158 7.50 12.78 -15.06
N GLU A 159 8.61 12.16 -14.69
CA GLU A 159 9.62 11.68 -15.64
C GLU A 159 9.80 10.18 -15.42
N VAL A 160 10.03 9.46 -16.51
CA VAL A 160 10.18 8.01 -16.50
C VAL A 160 11.54 7.63 -17.08
N GLU A 161 12.20 6.68 -16.46
CA GLU A 161 13.36 6.00 -17.01
C GLU A 161 13.05 4.49 -17.06
N VAL A 162 13.53 3.81 -18.11
CA VAL A 162 13.37 2.35 -18.28
C VAL A 162 14.74 1.70 -18.24
N MET A 163 14.92 0.72 -17.37
CA MET A 163 16.14 -0.06 -17.20
C MET A 163 15.80 -1.56 -17.35
N GLY A 164 15.92 -2.09 -18.57
CA GLY A 164 15.50 -3.47 -18.84
C GLY A 164 14.00 -3.66 -18.58
N SER A 165 13.69 -4.50 -17.59
CA SER A 165 12.30 -4.75 -17.14
C SER A 165 11.89 -3.92 -15.93
N VAL A 166 12.59 -2.83 -15.62
CA VAL A 166 12.28 -1.94 -14.50
C VAL A 166 11.92 -0.56 -15.01
N ILE A 167 10.72 -0.12 -14.71
CA ILE A 167 10.22 1.23 -14.97
C ILE A 167 10.41 2.06 -13.71
N ILE A 168 11.05 3.22 -13.83
CA ILE A 168 11.39 4.13 -12.76
C ILE A 168 10.62 5.43 -12.96
N HIS A 169 9.88 5.86 -11.96
CA HIS A 169 9.13 7.11 -11.98
C HIS A 169 9.63 8.06 -10.90
N LYS A 170 10.00 9.26 -11.30
CA LYS A 170 10.37 10.37 -10.42
C LYS A 170 9.55 11.62 -10.76
N THR A 171 9.50 12.58 -9.87
CA THR A 171 8.97 13.91 -10.15
C THR A 171 10.05 14.96 -9.99
N GLU A 172 10.04 15.92 -10.91
CA GLU A 172 10.92 17.08 -10.90
C GLU A 172 10.09 18.36 -10.94
N TYR A 173 10.74 19.49 -11.02
CA TYR A 173 10.24 20.85 -11.12
C TYR A 173 10.04 21.53 -9.76
N ARG A 174 8.84 21.50 -9.14
CA ARG A 174 8.57 22.26 -7.90
C ARG A 174 9.28 21.65 -6.70
N GLU A 175 9.31 20.32 -6.62
CA GLU A 175 9.97 19.59 -5.54
C GLU A 175 11.04 18.67 -6.11
N ARG A 176 12.28 19.05 -5.88
CA ARG A 176 13.45 18.25 -6.29
C ARG A 176 13.71 17.14 -5.28
N ARG A 177 12.93 16.11 -5.36
CA ARG A 177 13.00 14.97 -4.46
C ARG A 177 14.16 14.04 -4.82
N ARG A 178 14.65 13.29 -3.83
CA ARG A 178 15.67 12.26 -4.02
C ARG A 178 15.12 10.86 -4.07
N HIS A 179 13.80 10.73 -3.94
CA HIS A 179 13.10 9.45 -4.02
C HIS A 179 12.42 9.27 -5.38
N TYR A 180 12.16 8.02 -5.69
CA TYR A 180 11.45 7.60 -6.89
C TYR A 180 10.69 6.29 -6.65
N ALA A 181 9.70 6.02 -7.48
CA ALA A 181 8.99 4.75 -7.51
C ALA A 181 9.59 3.83 -8.58
N ILE A 182 9.51 2.54 -8.34
CA ILE A 182 9.84 1.53 -9.34
C ILE A 182 8.66 0.58 -9.54
N PHE A 183 8.53 0.08 -10.78
CA PHE A 183 7.73 -1.08 -11.10
C PHE A 183 8.54 -1.98 -12.02
N GLY A 184 8.89 -3.16 -11.56
CA GLY A 184 9.76 -4.09 -12.28
C GLY A 184 9.27 -5.52 -12.22
N VAL A 185 9.78 -6.35 -13.13
CA VAL A 185 9.54 -7.79 -13.16
C VAL A 185 10.85 -8.55 -13.32
N ASN A 186 10.94 -9.74 -12.74
CA ASN A 186 12.15 -10.57 -12.67
C ASN A 186 12.48 -11.34 -13.97
N THR A 187 11.94 -10.91 -15.11
CA THR A 187 12.16 -11.56 -16.41
C THR A 187 12.33 -10.50 -17.50
N PRO A 188 13.01 -10.82 -18.62
CA PRO A 188 12.96 -9.99 -19.82
C PRO A 188 11.51 -9.79 -20.30
N ILE A 189 11.23 -8.64 -20.87
CA ILE A 189 9.91 -8.25 -21.37
C ILE A 189 9.93 -8.09 -22.90
N ASP A 190 8.79 -8.33 -23.55
CA ASP A 190 8.64 -8.16 -25.00
C ASP A 190 8.34 -6.70 -25.37
N GLY A 191 7.84 -5.93 -24.42
CA GLY A 191 7.54 -4.51 -24.59
C GLY A 191 7.09 -3.87 -23.28
N PHE A 192 6.95 -2.56 -23.31
CA PHE A 192 6.49 -1.77 -22.16
C PHE A 192 5.65 -0.58 -22.62
N ASP A 193 4.91 0.02 -21.71
CA ASP A 193 4.30 1.35 -21.89
C ASP A 193 4.39 2.13 -20.60
N THR A 194 4.72 3.40 -20.71
CA THR A 194 4.81 4.30 -19.55
C THR A 194 3.92 5.53 -19.68
N ASP A 195 3.27 5.74 -20.83
CA ASP A 195 2.30 6.79 -21.06
C ASP A 195 0.87 6.24 -21.07
N ARG A 196 0.04 6.75 -20.15
CA ARG A 196 -1.34 6.27 -19.97
C ARG A 196 -2.18 6.44 -21.24
N ASP A 197 -2.10 7.60 -21.86
CA ASP A 197 -2.97 7.92 -23.00
C ASP A 197 -2.59 7.07 -24.22
N SER A 198 -1.32 6.74 -24.38
CA SER A 198 -0.84 5.80 -25.38
C SER A 198 -1.30 4.37 -25.10
N PHE A 199 -1.30 3.95 -23.82
CA PHE A 199 -1.72 2.62 -23.42
C PHE A 199 -3.23 2.42 -23.54
N LEU A 200 -4.01 3.34 -22.98
CA LEU A 200 -5.47 3.24 -22.99
C LEU A 200 -6.05 3.48 -24.39
N GLY A 201 -5.52 4.45 -25.13
CA GLY A 201 -6.09 4.94 -26.38
C GLY A 201 -7.15 6.03 -26.17
N ALA A 202 -7.42 6.79 -27.23
CA ALA A 202 -8.39 7.89 -27.20
C ALA A 202 -9.81 7.39 -26.91
N TYR A 203 -10.49 8.02 -25.96
CA TYR A 203 -11.87 7.72 -25.55
C TYR A 203 -12.07 6.31 -24.97
N ARG A 204 -10.98 5.66 -24.49
CA ARG A 204 -11.01 4.35 -23.85
C ARG A 204 -10.66 4.44 -22.36
N GLY A 205 -10.94 3.38 -21.62
CA GLY A 205 -10.67 3.29 -20.19
C GLY A 205 -9.91 2.01 -19.80
N TYR A 206 -9.81 1.78 -18.49
CA TYR A 206 -9.13 0.59 -17.97
C TYR A 206 -9.80 -0.73 -18.38
N HIS A 207 -11.10 -0.70 -18.68
CA HIS A 207 -11.86 -1.90 -19.08
C HIS A 207 -11.57 -2.34 -20.53
N ASN A 208 -11.00 -1.47 -21.37
CA ASN A 208 -10.72 -1.76 -22.78
C ASN A 208 -9.48 -1.04 -23.34
N PRO A 209 -8.28 -1.22 -22.72
CA PRO A 209 -7.07 -0.55 -23.18
C PRO A 209 -6.69 -0.96 -24.60
N GLN A 210 -6.36 0.02 -25.43
CA GLN A 210 -6.00 -0.21 -26.84
C GLN A 210 -4.81 -1.16 -27.00
N VAL A 211 -3.75 -0.96 -26.19
CA VAL A 211 -2.54 -1.79 -26.21
C VAL A 211 -2.85 -3.25 -25.94
N VAL A 212 -3.74 -3.53 -24.99
CA VAL A 212 -4.12 -4.90 -24.66
C VAL A 212 -4.97 -5.51 -25.77
N GLU A 213 -5.92 -4.75 -26.31
CA GLU A 213 -6.75 -5.20 -27.43
C GLU A 213 -5.90 -5.49 -28.68
N ASP A 214 -4.95 -4.62 -29.01
CA ASP A 214 -4.01 -4.81 -30.11
C ASP A 214 -3.02 -5.97 -29.84
N GLY A 215 -2.84 -6.37 -28.57
CA GLY A 215 -1.91 -7.42 -28.14
C GLY A 215 -0.44 -7.03 -28.28
N LYS A 216 -0.13 -5.74 -28.33
CA LYS A 216 1.23 -5.24 -28.55
C LYS A 216 1.48 -3.90 -27.87
N SER A 217 2.52 -3.86 -27.00
CA SER A 217 3.03 -2.62 -26.40
C SER A 217 3.60 -1.67 -27.45
N LYS A 218 3.46 -0.37 -27.21
CA LYS A 218 3.94 0.71 -28.08
C LYS A 218 5.34 1.20 -27.70
N ASN A 219 5.89 0.74 -26.58
CA ASN A 219 7.11 1.24 -25.96
C ASN A 219 7.07 2.76 -25.72
N SER A 220 5.90 3.24 -25.29
CA SER A 220 5.66 4.66 -25.05
C SER A 220 6.45 5.17 -23.84
N MET A 221 6.95 6.42 -23.95
CA MET A 221 7.67 7.10 -22.87
C MET A 221 6.86 8.29 -22.39
N ALA A 222 6.44 8.26 -21.13
CA ALA A 222 5.72 9.38 -20.53
C ALA A 222 6.65 10.57 -20.27
N SER A 223 6.11 11.75 -20.54
CA SER A 223 6.70 13.03 -20.16
C SER A 223 5.57 13.91 -19.62
N GLY A 224 5.53 14.12 -18.31
CA GLY A 224 4.56 15.00 -17.66
C GLY A 224 3.58 14.33 -16.73
N TRP A 225 2.32 14.06 -17.14
CA TRP A 225 1.21 14.04 -16.19
C TRP A 225 0.66 12.69 -15.79
N ALA A 226 0.70 11.72 -16.67
CA ALA A 226 0.00 10.45 -16.48
C ALA A 226 0.94 9.26 -16.66
N PRO A 227 2.03 9.19 -15.86
CA PRO A 227 2.97 8.09 -15.96
C PRO A 227 2.33 6.79 -15.47
N ILE A 228 2.55 5.71 -16.21
CA ILE A 228 2.15 4.37 -15.87
C ILE A 228 3.36 3.43 -15.89
N GLY A 229 3.19 2.24 -15.33
CA GLY A 229 4.09 1.12 -15.56
C GLY A 229 3.31 -0.04 -16.15
N SER A 230 3.67 -0.44 -17.37
CA SER A 230 3.12 -1.62 -18.03
C SER A 230 4.24 -2.43 -18.66
N HIS A 231 4.23 -3.74 -18.47
CA HIS A 231 5.14 -4.70 -19.08
C HIS A 231 4.34 -5.71 -19.90
N GLN A 232 4.79 -6.00 -21.10
CA GLN A 232 4.24 -7.07 -21.92
C GLN A 232 5.15 -8.30 -21.85
N ILE A 233 4.55 -9.47 -21.59
CA ILE A 233 5.19 -10.78 -21.67
C ILE A 233 4.30 -11.70 -22.49
N THR A 234 4.85 -12.27 -23.54
CA THR A 234 4.17 -13.24 -24.40
C THR A 234 4.58 -14.66 -24.02
N LEU A 235 3.62 -15.53 -23.89
CA LEU A 235 3.80 -16.85 -23.31
C LEU A 235 3.21 -17.95 -24.16
N SER A 236 3.87 -19.10 -24.11
CA SER A 236 3.32 -20.38 -24.58
C SER A 236 3.44 -21.38 -23.44
N LEU A 237 2.32 -21.97 -23.01
CA LEU A 237 2.29 -23.01 -21.97
C LEU A 237 1.73 -24.31 -22.52
N GLN A 238 2.48 -25.41 -22.31
CA GLN A 238 1.99 -26.75 -22.57
C GLN A 238 0.87 -27.12 -21.57
N PRO A 239 0.03 -28.13 -21.87
CA PRO A 239 -0.92 -28.66 -20.90
C PRO A 239 -0.24 -29.02 -19.58
N GLY A 240 -0.76 -28.53 -18.45
CA GLY A 240 -0.22 -28.70 -17.11
C GLY A 240 1.00 -27.85 -16.77
N GLU A 241 1.55 -27.09 -17.70
CA GLU A 241 2.73 -26.24 -17.45
C GLU A 241 2.33 -25.02 -16.61
N THR A 242 3.24 -24.67 -15.67
CA THR A 242 3.10 -23.50 -14.80
C THR A 242 4.34 -22.61 -14.94
N LYS A 243 4.12 -21.30 -15.00
CA LYS A 243 5.18 -20.27 -14.92
C LYS A 243 4.84 -19.21 -13.89
N THR A 244 5.88 -18.75 -13.20
CA THR A 244 5.77 -17.72 -12.15
C THR A 244 6.65 -16.52 -12.45
N TYR A 245 6.11 -15.33 -12.24
CA TYR A 245 6.79 -14.05 -12.40
C TYR A 245 6.63 -13.21 -11.12
N ILE A 246 7.70 -12.52 -10.73
CA ILE A 246 7.71 -11.66 -9.54
C ILE A 246 7.74 -10.21 -9.99
N TYR A 247 6.68 -9.48 -9.69
CA TYR A 247 6.59 -8.04 -9.91
C TYR A 247 6.84 -7.31 -8.60
N VAL A 248 7.64 -6.26 -8.65
CA VAL A 248 8.00 -5.42 -7.50
C VAL A 248 7.57 -3.98 -7.78
N LEU A 249 6.69 -3.46 -6.94
CA LEU A 249 6.27 -2.06 -6.95
C LEU A 249 6.82 -1.39 -5.68
N GLY A 250 7.81 -0.51 -5.81
CA GLY A 250 8.55 -0.06 -4.64
C GLY A 250 8.87 1.42 -4.59
N TYR A 251 9.21 1.86 -3.38
CA TYR A 251 9.77 3.17 -3.06
C TYR A 251 11.28 3.04 -2.90
N CYS A 252 12.02 3.88 -3.59
CA CYS A 252 13.46 3.98 -3.48
C CYS A 252 13.86 5.40 -3.12
N GLU A 253 14.86 5.55 -2.25
CA GLU A 253 15.39 6.85 -1.86
C GLU A 253 16.91 6.85 -1.95
N ASN A 254 17.47 7.83 -2.64
CA ASN A 254 18.91 8.02 -2.75
C ASN A 254 19.45 8.87 -1.60
N PRO A 255 20.72 8.68 -1.17
CA PRO A 255 21.40 9.65 -0.34
C PRO A 255 21.34 11.05 -0.96
N ALA A 256 21.37 12.08 -0.11
CA ALA A 256 21.18 13.47 -0.55
C ALA A 256 22.24 13.93 -1.57
N ASP A 257 23.45 13.43 -1.43
CA ASP A 257 24.63 13.72 -2.27
C ASP A 257 24.78 12.77 -3.47
N GLN A 258 23.95 11.72 -3.57
CA GLN A 258 24.05 10.67 -4.59
C GLN A 258 22.76 10.50 -5.38
N LYS A 259 22.02 11.57 -5.59
CA LYS A 259 20.74 11.51 -6.32
C LYS A 259 20.91 11.06 -7.77
N TRP A 260 22.01 11.42 -8.42
CA TRP A 260 22.23 11.25 -9.84
C TRP A 260 23.44 10.37 -10.17
N GLU A 261 23.30 9.47 -11.16
CA GLU A 261 24.44 8.77 -11.78
C GLU A 261 25.17 9.68 -12.80
N SER A 262 24.39 10.50 -13.50
CA SER A 262 24.84 11.52 -14.44
C SER A 262 23.79 12.62 -14.55
N GLN A 263 24.05 13.67 -15.32
CA GLN A 263 23.12 14.78 -15.46
C GLN A 263 21.72 14.31 -15.90
N GLY A 264 20.72 14.49 -15.04
CA GLY A 264 19.33 14.13 -15.30
C GLY A 264 19.00 12.65 -15.21
N VAL A 265 19.97 11.78 -14.95
CA VAL A 265 19.80 10.32 -14.81
C VAL A 265 19.84 9.93 -13.35
N VAL A 266 18.74 9.40 -12.83
CA VAL A 266 18.64 9.05 -11.41
C VAL A 266 19.56 7.88 -11.03
N ASN A 267 20.13 7.93 -9.83
CA ASN A 267 20.91 6.81 -9.29
C ASN A 267 20.00 5.60 -9.05
N LYS A 268 20.30 4.50 -9.71
CA LYS A 268 19.49 3.27 -9.76
C LYS A 268 19.95 2.19 -8.79
N ALA A 269 20.97 2.46 -7.97
CA ALA A 269 21.49 1.46 -7.04
C ALA A 269 20.42 0.92 -6.08
N PRO A 270 19.55 1.74 -5.44
CA PRO A 270 18.46 1.24 -4.61
C PRO A 270 17.46 0.37 -5.40
N ALA A 271 17.13 0.76 -6.64
CA ALA A 271 16.23 -0.02 -7.50
C ALA A 271 16.81 -1.40 -7.84
N LYS A 272 18.09 -1.45 -8.18
CA LYS A 272 18.78 -2.73 -8.47
C LYS A 272 18.79 -3.63 -7.25
N ALA A 273 19.15 -3.11 -6.08
CA ALA A 273 19.16 -3.87 -4.83
C ALA A 273 17.77 -4.43 -4.48
N LEU A 274 16.70 -3.64 -4.69
CA LEU A 274 15.35 -4.08 -4.43
C LEU A 274 14.91 -5.17 -5.41
N MET A 275 15.25 -5.06 -6.69
CA MET A 275 14.95 -6.10 -7.68
C MET A 275 15.76 -7.40 -7.44
N GLU A 276 17.01 -7.31 -7.01
CA GLU A 276 17.85 -8.45 -6.64
C GLU A 276 17.30 -9.22 -5.44
N ALA A 277 16.70 -8.52 -4.47
CA ALA A 277 16.07 -9.14 -3.30
C ALA A 277 14.87 -10.05 -3.66
N PHE A 278 14.24 -9.82 -4.82
CA PHE A 278 13.10 -10.58 -5.32
C PHE A 278 13.33 -11.14 -6.74
N ALA A 279 14.56 -11.48 -7.06
CA ALA A 279 14.93 -12.00 -8.38
C ALA A 279 14.34 -13.39 -8.69
N THR A 280 14.04 -14.17 -7.66
CA THR A 280 13.55 -15.54 -7.79
C THR A 280 12.26 -15.78 -7.02
N GLU A 281 11.48 -16.79 -7.43
CA GLU A 281 10.30 -17.25 -6.73
C GLU A 281 10.62 -17.65 -5.28
N ALA A 282 11.71 -18.36 -5.05
CA ALA A 282 12.13 -18.79 -3.71
C ALA A 282 12.37 -17.61 -2.75
N GLN A 283 12.94 -16.50 -3.24
CA GLN A 283 13.13 -15.29 -2.43
C GLN A 283 11.79 -14.64 -2.06
N ALA A 284 10.86 -14.58 -3.01
CA ALA A 284 9.53 -14.05 -2.76
C ALA A 284 8.74 -14.91 -1.76
N ASP A 285 8.81 -16.24 -1.90
CA ASP A 285 8.18 -17.20 -0.99
C ASP A 285 8.77 -17.12 0.42
N ALA A 286 10.09 -17.04 0.55
CA ALA A 286 10.75 -16.87 1.84
C ALA A 286 10.32 -15.55 2.53
N ALA A 287 10.18 -14.47 1.78
CA ALA A 287 9.70 -13.18 2.32
C ALA A 287 8.23 -13.24 2.75
N LEU A 288 7.39 -13.94 2.01
CA LEU A 288 5.98 -14.17 2.38
C LEU A 288 5.87 -15.05 3.64
N ASP A 289 6.68 -16.08 3.75
CA ASP A 289 6.68 -16.95 4.92
C ASP A 289 7.21 -16.22 6.16
N HIS A 290 8.22 -15.36 6.02
CA HIS A 290 8.67 -14.47 7.10
C HIS A 290 7.56 -13.52 7.57
N LEU A 291 6.77 -12.94 6.64
CA LEU A 291 5.61 -12.11 6.97
C LEU A 291 4.54 -12.90 7.74
N LYS A 292 4.23 -14.12 7.30
CA LYS A 292 3.27 -15.00 7.99
C LYS A 292 3.74 -15.36 9.40
N GLU A 293 5.03 -15.64 9.55
CA GLU A 293 5.66 -15.92 10.85
C GLU A 293 5.54 -14.72 11.79
N TYR A 294 5.86 -13.51 11.31
CA TYR A 294 5.67 -12.27 12.08
C TYR A 294 4.25 -12.13 12.61
N TRP A 295 3.23 -12.29 11.75
CA TRP A 295 1.84 -12.19 12.19
C TRP A 295 1.45 -13.30 13.15
N SER A 296 1.91 -14.52 12.92
CA SER A 296 1.65 -15.65 13.82
C SER A 296 2.23 -15.42 15.22
N GLN A 297 3.47 -14.95 15.30
CA GLN A 297 4.13 -14.63 16.58
C GLN A 297 3.47 -13.44 17.28
N LEU A 298 3.13 -12.38 16.52
CA LEU A 298 2.51 -11.20 17.09
C LEU A 298 1.14 -11.51 17.69
N LEU A 299 0.26 -12.16 16.94
CA LEU A 299 -1.09 -12.48 17.41
C LEU A 299 -1.09 -13.61 18.44
N GLY A 300 -0.08 -14.48 18.43
CA GLY A 300 0.10 -15.55 19.43
C GLY A 300 0.43 -15.08 20.84
N LYS A 301 0.75 -13.78 21.03
CA LYS A 301 0.98 -13.20 22.37
C LYS A 301 -0.27 -13.22 23.26
N PHE A 302 -1.45 -13.23 22.66
CA PHE A 302 -2.71 -13.36 23.37
C PHE A 302 -3.54 -14.45 22.70
N HIS A 303 -3.84 -15.52 23.44
CA HIS A 303 -4.57 -16.67 22.93
C HIS A 303 -5.65 -17.14 23.90
N VAL A 304 -6.84 -17.38 23.35
CA VAL A 304 -7.98 -17.94 24.06
C VAL A 304 -8.41 -19.25 23.40
N GLU A 305 -8.65 -20.28 24.19
CA GLU A 305 -9.18 -21.54 23.73
C GLU A 305 -10.51 -21.84 24.44
N SER A 306 -11.52 -22.14 23.66
CA SER A 306 -12.87 -22.48 24.12
C SER A 306 -13.55 -23.45 23.18
N ASP A 307 -14.68 -23.99 23.60
CA ASP A 307 -15.53 -24.86 22.76
C ASP A 307 -16.21 -24.10 21.59
N TYR A 308 -16.11 -22.77 21.56
CA TYR A 308 -16.71 -21.92 20.51
C TYR A 308 -15.66 -21.49 19.48
N THR A 309 -15.56 -22.22 18.39
CA THR A 309 -14.57 -22.00 17.32
C THR A 309 -14.65 -20.59 16.74
N GLU A 310 -15.85 -20.05 16.55
CA GLU A 310 -16.08 -18.70 16.03
C GLU A 310 -15.54 -17.64 16.98
N MET A 311 -15.76 -17.79 18.28
CA MET A 311 -15.23 -16.88 19.30
C MET A 311 -13.70 -16.95 19.31
N ASN A 312 -13.11 -18.16 19.29
CA ASN A 312 -11.67 -18.33 19.23
C ASN A 312 -11.06 -17.60 18.03
N ARG A 313 -11.70 -17.72 16.85
CA ARG A 313 -11.26 -17.04 15.62
C ARG A 313 -11.37 -15.51 15.73
N MET A 314 -12.48 -15.01 16.28
CA MET A 314 -12.69 -13.57 16.47
C MET A 314 -11.65 -12.98 17.40
N VAL A 315 -11.42 -13.63 18.55
CA VAL A 315 -10.53 -13.12 19.59
C VAL A 315 -9.05 -13.27 19.20
N ASN A 316 -8.65 -14.46 18.73
CA ASN A 316 -7.24 -14.75 18.47
C ASN A 316 -6.71 -14.16 17.16
N VAL A 317 -7.60 -13.87 16.19
CA VAL A 317 -7.18 -13.38 14.85
C VAL A 317 -7.82 -12.05 14.53
N TRP A 318 -9.16 -12.03 14.36
CA TRP A 318 -9.84 -10.87 13.76
C TRP A 318 -9.66 -9.59 14.56
N ASN A 319 -9.99 -9.60 15.84
CA ASN A 319 -9.97 -8.38 16.66
C ASN A 319 -8.54 -7.84 16.76
N GLN A 320 -7.57 -8.70 17.03
CA GLN A 320 -6.17 -8.30 17.17
C GLN A 320 -5.60 -7.81 15.82
N TYR A 321 -5.88 -8.51 14.72
CA TYR A 321 -5.43 -8.10 13.40
C TYR A 321 -6.02 -6.73 13.00
N GLN A 322 -7.30 -6.50 13.24
CA GLN A 322 -7.94 -5.21 12.99
C GLN A 322 -7.33 -4.08 13.83
N CYS A 323 -7.08 -4.31 15.11
CA CYS A 323 -6.40 -3.34 15.97
C CYS A 323 -5.01 -2.99 15.44
N MET A 324 -4.24 -3.98 14.99
CA MET A 324 -2.90 -3.76 14.41
C MET A 324 -2.97 -3.01 13.08
N VAL A 325 -3.93 -3.31 12.22
CA VAL A 325 -4.15 -2.56 10.97
C VAL A 325 -4.50 -1.11 11.27
N THR A 326 -5.38 -0.87 12.22
CA THR A 326 -5.76 0.48 12.66
C THR A 326 -4.57 1.23 13.22
N PHE A 327 -3.75 0.60 14.06
CA PHE A 327 -2.51 1.18 14.57
C PHE A 327 -1.55 1.58 13.46
N ASN A 328 -1.29 0.69 12.51
CA ASN A 328 -0.29 0.91 11.46
C ASN A 328 -0.69 2.03 10.50
N MET A 329 -1.91 2.03 10.04
CA MET A 329 -2.42 3.00 9.06
C MET A 329 -3.30 4.05 9.71
N SER A 330 -3.88 3.71 10.88
CA SER A 330 -4.88 4.51 11.55
C SER A 330 -5.93 4.97 10.54
N ARG A 331 -6.56 6.08 10.79
CA ARG A 331 -7.56 6.66 9.90
C ARG A 331 -6.96 7.58 8.83
N SER A 332 -5.63 7.64 8.75
CA SER A 332 -4.92 8.44 7.76
C SER A 332 -4.98 7.87 6.34
N ALA A 333 -5.21 6.56 6.23
CA ALA A 333 -5.34 5.86 4.96
C ALA A 333 -6.49 4.88 5.02
N SER A 334 -7.51 5.07 4.19
CA SER A 334 -8.64 4.16 4.08
C SER A 334 -9.17 4.15 2.65
N TYR A 335 -10.06 3.21 2.40
CA TYR A 335 -10.74 3.09 1.12
C TYR A 335 -12.06 3.89 1.08
N PHE A 336 -12.72 4.02 2.20
CA PHE A 336 -14.06 4.60 2.29
C PHE A 336 -14.11 5.89 3.10
N GLU A 337 -13.54 5.91 4.29
CA GLU A 337 -13.77 6.98 5.27
C GLU A 337 -12.87 8.19 5.05
N SER A 338 -11.57 8.01 5.18
CA SER A 338 -10.65 9.14 5.25
C SER A 338 -10.21 9.65 3.89
N GLY A 339 -10.25 8.80 2.88
CA GLY A 339 -9.79 9.16 1.55
C GLY A 339 -8.36 9.69 1.56
N ILE A 340 -8.23 10.92 1.07
CA ILE A 340 -6.97 11.66 1.02
C ILE A 340 -7.01 12.79 2.06
N GLY A 341 -5.89 13.01 2.74
CA GLY A 341 -5.64 14.25 3.45
C GLY A 341 -5.95 14.27 4.93
N ARG A 342 -6.45 13.18 5.49
CA ARG A 342 -6.53 13.07 6.95
C ARG A 342 -5.18 12.71 7.55
N GLY A 343 -4.91 13.26 8.74
CA GLY A 343 -3.84 12.83 9.61
C GLY A 343 -4.29 11.72 10.57
N MET A 344 -3.42 11.39 11.51
CA MET A 344 -3.71 10.50 12.63
C MET A 344 -4.53 11.26 13.68
N GLY A 345 -5.74 10.81 13.99
CA GLY A 345 -6.58 11.45 15.00
C GLY A 345 -5.96 11.34 16.40
N PHE A 346 -6.02 12.41 17.19
CA PHE A 346 -5.53 12.43 18.57
C PHE A 346 -6.31 11.44 19.44
N ARG A 347 -7.61 11.64 19.56
CA ARG A 347 -8.51 10.73 20.28
C ARG A 347 -8.46 9.32 19.72
N ASP A 348 -8.60 9.20 18.41
CA ASP A 348 -8.64 7.91 17.72
C ASP A 348 -7.39 7.08 18.03
N SER A 349 -6.20 7.68 17.96
CA SER A 349 -4.93 6.98 18.27
C SER A 349 -4.82 6.57 19.74
N CYS A 350 -5.38 7.37 20.65
CA CYS A 350 -5.45 7.01 22.08
C CYS A 350 -6.41 5.84 22.33
N GLN A 351 -7.57 5.82 21.67
CA GLN A 351 -8.53 4.72 21.77
C GLN A 351 -7.98 3.43 21.21
N ASP A 352 -7.29 3.50 20.06
CA ASP A 352 -6.70 2.33 19.40
C ASP A 352 -5.69 1.61 20.30
N LEU A 353 -4.97 2.35 21.17
CA LEU A 353 -4.04 1.79 22.16
C LEU A 353 -4.67 0.69 23.03
N PHE A 354 -5.93 0.80 23.40
CA PHE A 354 -6.61 -0.21 24.21
C PHE A 354 -6.68 -1.57 23.51
N GLY A 355 -6.69 -1.59 22.19
CA GLY A 355 -6.78 -2.81 21.38
C GLY A 355 -5.44 -3.47 21.08
N PHE A 356 -4.29 -2.80 21.28
CA PHE A 356 -3.00 -3.35 20.87
C PHE A 356 -1.85 -3.16 21.87
N VAL A 357 -2.03 -2.45 22.98
CA VAL A 357 -0.95 -2.18 23.93
C VAL A 357 -0.26 -3.46 24.43
N HIS A 358 -1.01 -4.54 24.63
CA HIS A 358 -0.49 -5.85 25.03
C HIS A 358 0.31 -6.56 23.93
N LEU A 359 0.08 -6.23 22.67
CA LEU A 359 0.78 -6.82 21.53
C LEU A 359 2.14 -6.15 21.28
N ILE A 360 2.18 -4.82 21.34
CA ILE A 360 3.34 -3.99 20.95
C ILE A 360 3.58 -2.84 21.93
N PRO A 361 3.87 -3.12 23.22
CA PRO A 361 3.97 -2.08 24.26
C PRO A 361 5.01 -1.01 23.93
N GLU A 362 6.14 -1.36 23.30
CA GLU A 362 7.18 -0.40 22.92
C GLU A 362 6.68 0.60 21.86
N LYS A 363 5.94 0.13 20.86
CA LYS A 363 5.32 1.00 19.84
C LYS A 363 4.16 1.81 20.44
N ALA A 364 3.43 1.25 21.40
CA ALA A 364 2.39 1.97 22.14
C ALA A 364 2.98 3.14 22.94
N ARG A 365 4.10 2.92 23.62
CA ARG A 365 4.85 3.97 24.33
C ARG A 365 5.26 5.11 23.41
N GLN A 366 5.84 4.77 22.25
CA GLN A 366 6.24 5.78 21.26
C GLN A 366 5.02 6.56 20.72
N ARG A 367 3.90 5.89 20.47
CA ARG A 367 2.67 6.54 20.01
C ARG A 367 2.12 7.53 21.05
N ILE A 368 2.19 7.21 22.34
CA ILE A 368 1.80 8.12 23.43
C ILE A 368 2.66 9.39 23.40
N ILE A 369 3.97 9.25 23.22
CA ILE A 369 4.90 10.37 23.16
C ILE A 369 4.60 11.22 21.91
N ASP A 370 4.42 10.60 20.73
CA ASP A 370 4.08 11.29 19.49
C ASP A 370 2.79 12.12 19.63
N ILE A 371 1.76 11.55 20.27
CA ILE A 371 0.48 12.22 20.49
C ILE A 371 0.64 13.38 21.49
N ALA A 372 1.28 13.13 22.65
CA ALA A 372 1.50 14.14 23.68
C ALA A 372 2.28 15.35 23.13
N SER A 373 3.25 15.11 22.23
CA SER A 373 4.03 16.18 21.59
C SER A 373 3.19 17.14 20.75
N THR A 374 1.95 16.78 20.41
CA THR A 374 1.03 17.64 19.66
C THR A 374 0.05 18.42 20.55
N GLN A 375 0.08 18.19 21.87
CA GLN A 375 -0.69 18.97 22.84
C GLN A 375 -0.13 20.38 22.95
N MET A 376 -0.99 21.37 23.18
CA MET A 376 -0.61 22.78 23.38
C MET A 376 -0.31 23.04 24.86
N GLU A 377 0.42 24.12 25.16
CA GLU A 377 0.82 24.47 26.53
C GLU A 377 -0.38 24.75 27.47
N ASP A 378 -1.53 25.17 26.93
CA ASP A 378 -2.77 25.37 27.69
C ASP A 378 -3.53 24.07 27.99
N GLY A 379 -3.00 22.93 27.52
CA GLY A 379 -3.62 21.60 27.69
C GLY A 379 -4.56 21.20 26.57
N SER A 380 -4.94 22.10 25.67
CA SER A 380 -5.70 21.74 24.46
C SER A 380 -4.84 20.94 23.48
N ALA A 381 -5.46 20.37 22.46
CA ALA A 381 -4.75 19.58 21.47
C ALA A 381 -5.24 19.83 20.05
N TYR A 382 -4.37 19.57 19.09
CA TYR A 382 -4.82 19.39 17.71
C TYR A 382 -5.65 18.11 17.60
N HIS A 383 -6.72 18.16 16.80
CA HIS A 383 -7.54 16.96 16.58
C HIS A 383 -6.79 15.86 15.81
N GLN A 384 -5.75 16.22 15.09
CA GLN A 384 -4.93 15.28 14.32
C GLN A 384 -3.48 15.74 14.16
N TYR A 385 -2.59 14.80 13.84
CA TYR A 385 -1.21 15.07 13.44
C TYR A 385 -0.85 14.33 12.14
N GLN A 386 0.17 14.81 11.44
CA GLN A 386 0.64 14.21 10.19
C GLN A 386 1.56 13.02 10.46
N PRO A 387 1.30 11.85 9.85
CA PRO A 387 2.09 10.64 10.09
C PRO A 387 3.58 10.81 9.77
N LEU A 388 3.90 11.53 8.70
CA LEU A 388 5.27 11.72 8.23
C LEU A 388 6.08 12.66 9.12
N THR A 389 5.50 13.78 9.51
CA THR A 389 6.20 14.85 10.26
C THR A 389 6.00 14.76 11.77
N LYS A 390 5.04 13.98 12.22
CA LYS A 390 4.57 13.88 13.61
C LYS A 390 4.07 15.22 14.19
N ARG A 391 3.76 16.18 13.35
CA ARG A 391 3.28 17.50 13.76
C ARG A 391 1.77 17.60 13.73
N GLY A 392 1.20 18.25 14.75
CA GLY A 392 -0.20 18.62 14.76
C GLY A 392 -0.56 19.60 13.65
N ASN A 393 -1.81 19.59 13.22
CA ASN A 393 -2.36 20.55 12.28
C ASN A 393 -3.83 20.84 12.59
N SER A 394 -4.30 21.99 12.15
CA SER A 394 -5.66 22.48 12.36
C SER A 394 -6.59 22.29 11.16
N ASP A 395 -6.20 21.52 10.17
CA ASP A 395 -6.95 21.37 8.91
C ASP A 395 -8.38 20.85 9.12
N ILE A 396 -8.61 20.06 10.19
CA ILE A 396 -9.93 19.53 10.56
C ILE A 396 -10.48 20.20 11.83
N GLY A 397 -9.77 21.17 12.37
CA GLY A 397 -10.09 21.87 13.61
C GLY A 397 -9.15 21.53 14.76
N SER A 398 -9.34 22.24 15.85
CA SER A 398 -8.57 22.08 17.08
C SER A 398 -9.47 22.44 18.28
N GLY A 399 -9.02 22.12 19.50
CA GLY A 399 -9.73 22.50 20.72
C GLY A 399 -10.99 21.67 20.98
N PHE A 400 -11.04 20.42 20.55
CA PHE A 400 -12.05 19.47 20.99
C PHE A 400 -11.80 19.13 22.46
N ASN A 401 -12.78 19.33 23.30
CA ASN A 401 -12.62 19.24 24.76
C ASN A 401 -12.23 17.84 25.27
N ASP A 402 -12.59 16.80 24.52
CA ASP A 402 -12.33 15.41 24.93
C ASP A 402 -10.97 14.87 24.44
N ASP A 403 -10.37 15.47 23.40
CA ASP A 403 -9.11 14.98 22.86
C ASP A 403 -8.00 14.81 23.92
N PRO A 404 -7.67 15.83 24.74
CA PRO A 404 -6.64 15.69 25.77
C PRO A 404 -6.95 14.64 26.83
N LEU A 405 -8.22 14.43 27.18
CA LEU A 405 -8.64 13.45 28.21
C LEU A 405 -8.32 12.01 27.77
N TRP A 406 -8.32 11.73 26.48
CA TRP A 406 -7.95 10.42 25.94
C TRP A 406 -6.47 10.11 26.10
N LEU A 407 -5.59 11.11 26.19
CA LEU A 407 -4.18 10.91 26.52
C LEU A 407 -4.01 10.31 27.93
N ILE A 408 -4.78 10.81 28.91
CA ILE A 408 -4.79 10.24 30.27
C ILE A 408 -5.20 8.76 30.24
N ALA A 409 -6.25 8.45 29.49
CA ALA A 409 -6.76 7.08 29.36
C ALA A 409 -5.73 6.15 28.69
N ALA A 410 -5.06 6.62 27.64
CA ALA A 410 -4.02 5.87 26.92
C ALA A 410 -2.79 5.57 27.81
N VAL A 411 -2.31 6.57 28.54
CA VAL A 411 -1.20 6.39 29.50
C VAL A 411 -1.59 5.43 30.64
N ALA A 412 -2.81 5.55 31.17
CA ALA A 412 -3.30 4.64 32.19
C ALA A 412 -3.40 3.19 31.68
N ALA A 413 -3.85 2.98 30.44
CA ALA A 413 -3.88 1.65 29.83
C ALA A 413 -2.48 1.07 29.64
N TYR A 414 -1.53 1.87 29.18
CA TYR A 414 -0.14 1.48 29.02
C TYR A 414 0.48 1.05 30.34
N ILE A 415 0.34 1.86 31.40
CA ILE A 415 0.90 1.55 32.72
C ILE A 415 0.24 0.30 33.32
N LYS A 416 -1.08 0.12 33.17
CA LYS A 416 -1.79 -1.07 33.63
C LYS A 416 -1.27 -2.35 32.99
N GLU A 417 -0.94 -2.28 31.71
CA GLU A 417 -0.46 -3.44 30.95
C GLU A 417 1.01 -3.74 31.23
N THR A 418 1.85 -2.71 31.30
CA THR A 418 3.32 -2.88 31.34
C THR A 418 3.93 -2.76 32.73
N GLY A 419 3.30 -2.04 33.66
CA GLY A 419 3.90 -1.64 34.94
C GLY A 419 4.98 -0.55 34.77
N ASP A 420 5.17 0.00 33.59
CA ASP A 420 6.20 1.01 33.32
C ASP A 420 5.74 2.41 33.69
N TYR A 421 6.06 2.83 34.93
CA TYR A 421 5.81 4.18 35.40
C TYR A 421 6.83 5.20 34.91
N SER A 422 7.96 4.77 34.31
CA SER A 422 9.00 5.68 33.83
C SER A 422 8.51 6.57 32.69
N ILE A 423 7.47 6.16 31.98
CA ILE A 423 6.83 6.96 30.94
C ILE A 423 6.36 8.34 31.44
N LEU A 424 5.98 8.44 32.72
CA LEU A 424 5.51 9.70 33.32
C LEU A 424 6.61 10.76 33.45
N GLU A 425 7.88 10.32 33.49
CA GLU A 425 9.05 11.19 33.59
C GLU A 425 9.66 11.51 32.22
N GLU A 426 9.13 10.91 31.13
CA GLU A 426 9.58 11.14 29.77
C GLU A 426 9.43 12.63 29.41
N SER A 427 10.53 13.23 28.90
CA SER A 427 10.53 14.63 28.48
C SER A 427 9.84 14.78 27.15
N VAL A 428 8.73 15.49 27.10
CA VAL A 428 7.88 15.64 25.92
C VAL A 428 7.61 17.13 25.68
N PRO A 429 7.82 17.64 24.44
CA PRO A 429 7.53 19.03 24.14
C PRO A 429 6.05 19.30 23.92
N PHE A 430 5.58 20.51 24.16
CA PHE A 430 4.29 20.99 23.69
C PHE A 430 4.41 21.53 22.26
N ASP A 431 3.40 21.29 21.41
CA ASP A 431 3.31 21.77 20.02
C ASP A 431 4.58 21.47 19.19
N ASN A 432 5.23 20.34 19.50
CA ASN A 432 6.50 19.93 18.88
C ASN A 432 7.64 20.99 19.00
N LYS A 433 7.62 21.83 20.04
CA LYS A 433 8.62 22.86 20.33
C LYS A 433 9.57 22.39 21.43
N GLU A 434 10.78 21.98 21.12
CA GLU A 434 11.74 21.36 22.02
C GLU A 434 11.98 22.18 23.31
N GLU A 435 11.95 23.53 23.22
CA GLU A 435 12.12 24.45 24.34
C GLU A 435 11.00 24.37 25.39
N THR A 436 9.86 23.76 25.07
CA THR A 436 8.70 23.62 25.96
C THR A 436 8.66 22.26 26.65
N ALA A 437 9.66 21.41 26.45
CA ALA A 437 9.67 20.04 26.92
C ALA A 437 9.56 19.94 28.46
N VAL A 438 8.61 19.14 28.91
CA VAL A 438 8.34 18.86 30.33
C VAL A 438 8.06 17.36 30.51
N PRO A 439 8.08 16.82 31.75
CA PRO A 439 7.66 15.45 31.96
C PRO A 439 6.23 15.18 31.47
N LEU A 440 5.98 14.00 30.90
CA LEU A 440 4.65 13.59 30.42
C LEU A 440 3.56 13.76 31.48
N MET A 441 3.91 13.58 32.75
CA MET A 441 2.98 13.83 33.87
C MET A 441 2.40 15.25 33.87
N GLU A 442 3.16 16.24 33.41
CA GLU A 442 2.65 17.62 33.30
C GLU A 442 1.66 17.76 32.15
N HIS A 443 1.84 17.05 31.03
CA HIS A 443 0.85 16.95 29.97
C HIS A 443 -0.50 16.42 30.48
N LEU A 444 -0.46 15.35 31.30
CA LEU A 444 -1.66 14.76 31.89
C LEU A 444 -2.36 15.71 32.89
N ARG A 445 -1.59 16.55 33.60
CA ARG A 445 -2.17 17.53 34.53
C ARG A 445 -2.87 18.69 33.82
N ARG A 446 -2.42 19.02 32.63
CA ARG A 446 -3.01 20.09 31.81
C ARG A 446 -4.19 19.61 30.96
N SER A 447 -4.27 18.29 30.69
CA SER A 447 -5.43 17.66 30.02
C SER A 447 -6.67 17.73 30.89
#